data_b41f6d0f669902069571e2d2ebdd773e
#
_entry.id   b41f6d0f669902069571e2d2ebdd773e
#
_cell.length_a   1.000
_cell.length_b   1.000
_cell.length_c   1.000
_cell.angle_alpha   90.00
_cell.angle_beta   90.00
_cell.angle_gamma   90.00
#
_symmetry.space_group_name_H-M   'P 1'
#
loop_
_entity.id
_entity.type
_entity.pdbx_description
1 polymer ?
#
loop_
_entity_poly.entity_id
_entity_poly.type
_entity_poly.pdbx_seq_one_letter_code
_entity_poly.pdbx_strand_id
1 'polypeptide(L)'
;VGLHLLPDEDPGLIQKAFVKFAQQEGVKVHSEVDFIAGNLWFVPVEGKPRDIERLASFAFVRVIRPVPKLRGIRPLQRSGGPSVGCSLPTEQALSSEPRVAILDGGLPKHHPIGPWLRSYRKLDEDADDDPDGPEHGLGVTSAVLFGPIQPNGTVGRPFAPVDHLRVLDQKAGGEDPL
;
A
#
# COMPACT_ATOMS: atom_id res chain seq x y z
N VAL A 1 -7.28 -8.70 13.21
CA VAL A 1 -6.64 -9.69 14.10
C VAL A 1 -5.65 -10.49 13.29
N GLY A 2 -4.48 -10.77 13.87
CA GLY A 2 -3.48 -11.66 13.30
C GLY A 2 -3.35 -12.93 14.16
N LEU A 3 -3.45 -14.09 13.53
CA LEU A 3 -3.38 -15.39 14.20
C LEU A 3 -2.21 -16.23 13.67
N HIS A 4 -1.57 -16.99 14.55
CA HIS A 4 -0.61 -18.00 14.12
C HIS A 4 -1.31 -19.16 13.42
N LEU A 5 -0.72 -19.58 12.30
CA LEU A 5 -1.04 -20.84 11.65
C LEU A 5 0.07 -21.85 11.96
N LEU A 6 -0.30 -23.10 12.16
CA LEU A 6 0.66 -24.17 12.37
C LEU A 6 1.18 -24.67 11.00
N PRO A 7 2.50 -24.79 10.82
CA PRO A 7 3.08 -25.13 9.52
C PRO A 7 2.66 -26.51 8.97
N ASP A 8 2.39 -27.45 9.89
CA ASP A 8 2.14 -28.85 9.55
C ASP A 8 0.65 -29.25 9.67
N GLU A 9 -0.24 -28.28 9.92
CA GLU A 9 -1.68 -28.52 10.06
C GLU A 9 -2.50 -27.77 9.02
N ASP A 10 -3.71 -28.25 8.76
CA ASP A 10 -4.65 -27.56 7.88
C ASP A 10 -4.99 -26.17 8.46
N PRO A 11 -4.61 -25.08 7.78
CA PRO A 11 -4.94 -23.73 8.21
C PRO A 11 -6.44 -23.53 8.47
N GLY A 12 -7.28 -24.24 7.75
CA GLY A 12 -8.74 -24.17 7.86
C GLY A 12 -9.28 -24.59 9.23
N LEU A 13 -8.53 -25.39 10.01
CA LEU A 13 -8.95 -25.76 11.36
C LEU A 13 -8.90 -24.58 12.32
N ILE A 14 -7.79 -23.83 12.31
CA ILE A 14 -7.62 -22.66 13.17
C ILE A 14 -8.59 -21.54 12.73
N GLN A 15 -8.72 -21.32 11.43
CA GLN A 15 -9.62 -20.33 10.87
C GLN A 15 -11.08 -20.58 11.29
N LYS A 16 -11.58 -21.80 11.08
CA LYS A 16 -12.95 -22.20 11.48
C LYS A 16 -13.17 -22.09 12.99
N ALA A 17 -12.18 -22.54 13.78
CA ALA A 17 -12.25 -22.46 15.24
C ALA A 17 -12.32 -21.00 15.71
N PHE A 18 -11.49 -20.12 15.13
CA PHE A 18 -11.50 -18.70 15.46
C PHE A 18 -12.81 -18.01 15.07
N VAL A 19 -13.32 -18.25 13.85
CA VAL A 19 -14.60 -17.68 13.40
C VAL A 19 -15.72 -18.08 14.37
N LYS A 20 -15.78 -19.37 14.75
CA LYS A 20 -16.78 -19.84 15.71
C LYS A 20 -16.62 -19.17 17.07
N PHE A 21 -15.39 -19.05 17.56
CA PHE A 21 -15.10 -18.36 18.82
C PHE A 21 -15.50 -16.89 18.79
N ALA A 22 -15.12 -16.16 17.74
CA ALA A 22 -15.48 -14.75 17.57
C ALA A 22 -17.01 -14.54 17.53
N GLN A 23 -17.74 -15.42 16.84
CA GLN A 23 -19.20 -15.38 16.82
C GLN A 23 -19.80 -15.58 18.22
N GLN A 24 -19.25 -16.47 19.05
CA GLN A 24 -19.68 -16.67 20.43
C GLN A 24 -19.46 -15.43 21.31
N GLU A 25 -18.40 -14.67 21.02
CA GLU A 25 -18.11 -13.40 21.69
C GLU A 25 -18.88 -12.21 21.09
N GLY A 26 -19.73 -12.44 20.09
CA GLY A 26 -20.55 -11.38 19.46
C GLY A 26 -19.75 -10.49 18.50
N VAL A 27 -18.65 -11.01 17.97
CA VAL A 27 -17.76 -10.30 17.02
C VAL A 27 -17.97 -10.87 15.62
N LYS A 28 -18.20 -9.98 14.64
CA LYS A 28 -18.30 -10.31 13.22
C LYS A 28 -16.89 -10.47 12.65
N VAL A 29 -16.69 -11.48 11.82
CA VAL A 29 -15.41 -11.76 11.13
C VAL A 29 -15.62 -11.54 9.63
N HIS A 30 -14.74 -10.78 9.01
CA HIS A 30 -14.77 -10.44 7.59
C HIS A 30 -13.78 -11.33 6.82
N SER A 31 -14.16 -12.60 6.63
CA SER A 31 -13.32 -13.59 5.94
C SER A 31 -13.20 -13.36 4.43
N GLU A 32 -13.98 -12.47 3.85
CA GLU A 32 -13.94 -12.08 2.44
C GLU A 32 -12.74 -11.18 2.09
N VAL A 33 -12.12 -10.58 3.10
CA VAL A 33 -10.97 -9.67 2.95
C VAL A 33 -9.77 -10.10 3.81
N ASP A 34 -9.70 -11.40 4.13
CA ASP A 34 -8.58 -11.97 4.85
C ASP A 34 -7.36 -12.20 3.95
N PHE A 35 -6.20 -12.39 4.56
CA PHE A 35 -5.00 -12.80 3.84
C PHE A 35 -4.03 -13.55 4.76
N ILE A 36 -3.15 -14.35 4.13
CA ILE A 36 -2.09 -15.07 4.81
C ILE A 36 -0.74 -14.46 4.40
N ALA A 37 0.08 -14.16 5.40
CA ALA A 37 1.46 -13.73 5.21
C ALA A 37 2.40 -14.56 6.09
N GLY A 38 3.23 -15.38 5.46
CA GLY A 38 4.04 -16.38 6.17
C GLY A 38 3.16 -17.34 6.97
N ASN A 39 3.43 -17.48 8.28
CA ASN A 39 2.66 -18.32 9.19
C ASN A 39 1.58 -17.53 9.95
N LEU A 40 1.14 -16.41 9.41
CA LEU A 40 0.12 -15.57 10.04
C LEU A 40 -1.08 -15.42 9.12
N TRP A 41 -2.26 -15.62 9.68
CA TRP A 41 -3.53 -15.30 9.06
C TRP A 41 -4.03 -13.97 9.63
N PHE A 42 -4.28 -13.00 8.76
CA PHE A 42 -4.85 -11.72 9.12
C PHE A 42 -6.29 -11.65 8.66
N VAL A 43 -7.18 -11.29 9.57
CA VAL A 43 -8.60 -11.17 9.29
C VAL A 43 -9.17 -9.95 10.01
N PRO A 44 -9.91 -9.08 9.30
CA PRO A 44 -10.63 -7.98 9.93
C PRO A 44 -11.80 -8.50 10.77
N VAL A 45 -12.06 -7.81 11.87
CA VAL A 45 -13.18 -8.10 12.75
C VAL A 45 -13.90 -6.80 13.14
N GLU A 46 -15.20 -6.91 13.37
CA GLU A 46 -16.05 -5.80 13.78
C GLU A 46 -16.84 -6.16 15.04
N GLY A 47 -16.83 -5.28 16.03
CA GLY A 47 -17.54 -5.53 17.27
C GLY A 47 -17.30 -4.42 18.28
N LYS A 48 -17.90 -4.55 19.46
CA LYS A 48 -17.64 -3.62 20.57
C LYS A 48 -16.21 -3.82 21.10
N PRO A 49 -15.51 -2.77 21.52
CA PRO A 49 -14.13 -2.90 22.02
C PRO A 49 -13.94 -4.00 23.06
N ARG A 50 -14.84 -4.10 24.04
CA ARG A 50 -14.80 -5.12 25.08
C ARG A 50 -14.91 -6.56 24.55
N ASP A 51 -15.69 -6.77 23.49
CA ASP A 51 -15.90 -8.09 22.91
C ASP A 51 -14.68 -8.47 22.04
N ILE A 52 -14.12 -7.47 21.33
CA ILE A 52 -12.86 -7.65 20.58
C ILE A 52 -11.68 -7.98 21.51
N GLU A 53 -11.60 -7.33 22.68
CA GLU A 53 -10.56 -7.63 23.69
C GLU A 53 -10.60 -9.09 24.15
N ARG A 54 -11.79 -9.70 24.26
CA ARG A 54 -11.92 -11.12 24.62
C ARG A 54 -11.33 -12.06 23.60
N LEU A 55 -11.23 -11.64 22.34
CA LEU A 55 -10.59 -12.46 21.32
C LEU A 55 -9.12 -12.74 21.63
N ALA A 56 -8.49 -11.92 22.47
CA ALA A 56 -7.12 -12.15 22.92
C ALA A 56 -6.95 -13.44 23.75
N SER A 57 -8.03 -14.01 24.28
CA SER A 57 -7.98 -15.30 24.99
C SER A 57 -7.93 -16.51 24.05
N PHE A 58 -8.13 -16.34 22.75
CA PHE A 58 -7.98 -17.43 21.80
C PHE A 58 -6.48 -17.73 21.59
N ALA A 59 -6.08 -18.97 21.83
CA ALA A 59 -4.67 -19.36 21.97
C ALA A 59 -3.76 -18.99 20.77
N PHE A 60 -4.33 -18.92 19.57
CA PHE A 60 -3.57 -18.61 18.35
C PHE A 60 -3.52 -17.13 18.02
N VAL A 61 -4.23 -16.26 18.75
CA VAL A 61 -4.18 -14.82 18.51
C VAL A 61 -2.81 -14.29 18.91
N ARG A 62 -2.14 -13.66 17.95
CA ARG A 62 -0.86 -12.99 18.14
C ARG A 62 -1.02 -11.50 18.38
N VAL A 63 -1.93 -10.87 17.64
CA VAL A 63 -2.08 -9.42 17.65
C VAL A 63 -3.51 -9.01 17.32
N ILE A 64 -4.00 -8.02 18.04
CA ILE A 64 -5.23 -7.29 17.72
C ILE A 64 -4.85 -5.82 17.55
N ARG A 65 -5.18 -5.24 16.39
CA ARG A 65 -4.91 -3.82 16.08
C ARG A 65 -6.10 -3.22 15.37
N PRO A 66 -6.37 -1.92 15.56
CA PRO A 66 -7.29 -1.22 14.68
C PRO A 66 -6.84 -1.34 13.22
N VAL A 67 -7.79 -1.47 12.31
CA VAL A 67 -7.49 -1.41 10.87
C VAL A 67 -6.99 0.01 10.59
N PRO A 68 -5.81 0.16 9.96
CA PRO A 68 -5.30 1.48 9.64
C PRO A 68 -6.21 2.15 8.62
N LYS A 69 -6.66 3.37 8.93
CA LYS A 69 -7.36 4.19 7.95
C LYS A 69 -6.34 4.76 6.96
N LEU A 70 -6.53 4.45 5.69
CA LEU A 70 -5.78 5.13 4.64
C LEU A 70 -6.19 6.60 4.65
N ARG A 71 -5.27 7.46 5.02
CA ARG A 71 -5.48 8.91 4.92
C ARG A 71 -4.95 9.36 3.58
N GLY A 72 -5.81 9.93 2.75
CA GLY A 72 -5.37 10.75 1.64
C GLY A 72 -4.58 11.94 2.20
N ILE A 73 -3.28 11.85 2.20
CA ILE A 73 -2.43 13.01 2.47
C ILE A 73 -2.45 13.83 1.20
N ARG A 74 -3.26 14.90 1.19
CA ARG A 74 -3.14 15.90 0.13
C ARG A 74 -1.77 16.55 0.28
N PRO A 75 -0.87 16.40 -0.69
CA PRO A 75 0.38 17.13 -0.65
C PRO A 75 0.03 18.61 -0.61
N LEU A 76 0.57 19.33 0.35
CA LEU A 76 0.54 20.79 0.33
C LEU A 76 1.34 21.19 -0.91
N GLN A 77 0.66 21.47 -2.01
CA GLN A 77 1.28 22.15 -3.13
C GLN A 77 1.83 23.45 -2.58
N ARG A 78 3.12 23.52 -2.41
CA ARG A 78 3.79 24.80 -2.23
C ARG A 78 3.61 25.53 -3.55
N SER A 79 2.63 26.43 -3.57
CA SER A 79 2.27 27.24 -4.72
C SER A 79 3.51 27.83 -5.36
N GLY A 80 3.76 27.45 -6.60
CA GLY A 80 4.28 28.30 -7.62
C GLY A 80 5.53 29.11 -7.34
N GLY A 81 6.66 28.44 -7.12
CA GLY A 81 7.88 28.99 -7.68
C GLY A 81 7.85 28.82 -9.21
N PRO A 82 8.57 29.64 -9.98
CA PRO A 82 8.68 29.44 -11.42
C PRO A 82 9.08 27.98 -11.69
N SER A 83 8.46 27.34 -12.68
CA SER A 83 8.81 25.97 -13.06
C SER A 83 10.29 25.97 -13.47
N VAL A 84 11.11 25.45 -12.61
CA VAL A 84 12.55 25.36 -12.85
C VAL A 84 12.76 24.09 -13.63
N GLY A 85 13.12 24.22 -14.90
CA GLY A 85 13.43 23.08 -15.73
C GLY A 85 14.62 22.31 -15.15
N CYS A 86 14.51 21.00 -15.07
CA CYS A 86 15.64 20.10 -14.88
C CYS A 86 15.75 19.20 -16.10
N SER A 87 16.98 18.85 -16.48
CA SER A 87 17.21 17.88 -17.54
C SER A 87 17.36 16.50 -16.89
N LEU A 88 16.46 15.57 -17.27
CA LEU A 88 16.58 14.19 -16.86
C LEU A 88 17.71 13.49 -17.63
N PRO A 89 18.37 12.49 -17.04
CA PRO A 89 19.38 11.69 -17.74
C PRO A 89 18.75 10.92 -18.90
N THR A 90 19.56 10.59 -19.90
CA THR A 90 19.14 9.79 -21.05
C THR A 90 19.47 8.31 -20.88
N GLU A 91 20.34 7.99 -19.92
CA GLU A 91 20.84 6.66 -19.68
C GLU A 91 19.92 5.84 -18.80
N GLN A 92 19.99 4.54 -18.95
CA GLN A 92 19.31 3.57 -18.09
C GLN A 92 19.84 3.64 -16.64
N ALA A 93 19.09 3.08 -15.70
CA ALA A 93 19.52 2.96 -14.32
C ALA A 93 20.87 2.24 -14.18
N LEU A 94 21.60 2.52 -13.09
CA LEU A 94 22.93 1.95 -12.84
C LEU A 94 22.89 0.44 -12.59
N SER A 95 21.79 -0.07 -12.02
CA SER A 95 21.62 -1.48 -11.67
C SER A 95 20.20 -1.93 -11.95
N SER A 96 20.01 -3.20 -12.17
CA SER A 96 18.69 -3.84 -12.19
C SER A 96 18.20 -4.26 -10.80
N GLU A 97 19.08 -4.23 -9.81
CA GLU A 97 18.83 -4.52 -8.41
C GLU A 97 19.26 -3.32 -7.52
N PRO A 98 18.64 -3.09 -6.36
CA PRO A 98 17.52 -3.81 -5.75
C PRO A 98 16.17 -3.55 -6.44
N ARG A 99 15.16 -4.36 -6.09
CA ARG A 99 13.77 -4.09 -6.47
C ARG A 99 13.12 -3.13 -5.49
N VAL A 100 12.57 -2.04 -6.02
CA VAL A 100 11.85 -1.04 -5.24
C VAL A 100 10.42 -0.96 -5.77
N ALA A 101 9.44 -1.14 -4.90
CA ALA A 101 8.03 -0.97 -5.23
C ALA A 101 7.50 0.32 -4.59
N ILE A 102 6.75 1.09 -5.37
CA ILE A 102 6.03 2.29 -4.93
C ILE A 102 4.55 1.99 -4.98
N LEU A 103 3.88 2.16 -3.85
CA LEU A 103 2.44 1.97 -3.70
C LEU A 103 1.82 3.35 -3.48
N ASP A 104 1.13 3.88 -4.50
CA ASP A 104 0.65 5.26 -4.50
C ASP A 104 -0.61 5.44 -5.37
N GLY A 105 -1.00 6.67 -5.65
CA GLY A 105 -2.18 7.05 -6.43
C GLY A 105 -2.04 6.90 -7.94
N GLY A 106 -0.94 6.35 -8.43
CA GLY A 106 -0.73 6.12 -9.85
C GLY A 106 0.24 7.10 -10.51
N LEU A 107 0.21 7.15 -11.83
CA LEU A 107 1.06 8.02 -12.65
C LEU A 107 0.24 8.67 -13.75
N PRO A 108 0.55 9.93 -14.13
CA PRO A 108 -0.09 10.58 -15.28
C PRO A 108 0.13 9.79 -16.57
N LYS A 109 -0.79 9.89 -17.52
CA LYS A 109 -0.70 9.22 -18.83
C LYS A 109 0.59 9.54 -19.57
N HIS A 110 1.06 10.78 -19.44
CA HIS A 110 2.29 11.27 -20.05
C HIS A 110 3.22 11.75 -18.95
N HIS A 111 4.32 11.04 -18.76
CA HIS A 111 5.33 11.39 -17.76
C HIS A 111 6.73 11.05 -18.27
N PRO A 112 7.77 11.80 -17.86
CA PRO A 112 9.12 11.63 -18.39
C PRO A 112 9.90 10.48 -17.76
N ILE A 113 9.39 9.84 -16.69
CA ILE A 113 10.13 8.81 -15.93
C ILE A 113 9.98 7.39 -16.49
N GLY A 114 9.28 7.22 -17.61
CA GLY A 114 9.04 5.91 -18.24
C GLY A 114 10.29 5.02 -18.42
N PRO A 115 11.45 5.56 -18.83
CA PRO A 115 12.68 4.77 -19.00
C PRO A 115 13.17 4.05 -17.73
N TRP A 116 12.74 4.49 -16.55
CA TRP A 116 13.14 3.92 -15.27
C TRP A 116 11.97 3.23 -14.53
N LEU A 117 10.84 3.04 -15.21
CA LEU A 117 9.78 2.16 -14.72
C LEU A 117 10.02 0.73 -15.22
N ARG A 118 10.12 -0.21 -14.29
CA ARG A 118 10.16 -1.64 -14.59
C ARG A 118 8.77 -2.15 -14.91
N SER A 119 7.79 -1.76 -14.08
CA SER A 119 6.39 -2.06 -14.29
C SER A 119 5.48 -0.98 -13.71
N TYR A 120 4.29 -0.86 -14.31
CA TYR A 120 3.17 -0.10 -13.76
C TYR A 120 1.95 -1.01 -13.71
N ARG A 121 1.27 -1.05 -12.57
CA ARG A 121 0.06 -1.86 -12.39
C ARG A 121 -0.97 -1.07 -11.58
N LYS A 122 -2.23 -1.34 -11.84
CA LYS A 122 -3.35 -0.92 -11.01
C LYS A 122 -3.80 -2.12 -10.18
N LEU A 123 -4.10 -1.93 -8.90
CA LEU A 123 -4.66 -2.98 -8.05
C LEU A 123 -6.11 -3.29 -8.45
N ASP A 124 -6.89 -2.24 -8.74
CA ASP A 124 -8.24 -2.32 -9.31
C ASP A 124 -8.23 -1.57 -10.64
N GLU A 125 -8.37 -2.31 -11.75
CA GLU A 125 -8.35 -1.74 -13.11
C GLU A 125 -9.62 -0.92 -13.41
N ASP A 126 -10.74 -1.26 -12.75
CA ASP A 126 -12.04 -0.63 -12.96
C ASP A 126 -12.26 0.60 -12.06
N ALA A 127 -11.38 0.83 -11.09
CA ALA A 127 -11.49 1.98 -10.23
C ALA A 127 -10.97 3.26 -10.91
N ASP A 128 -11.73 4.34 -10.73
CA ASP A 128 -11.34 5.66 -11.19
C ASP A 128 -10.10 6.18 -10.44
N ASP A 129 -9.25 6.91 -11.15
CA ASP A 129 -8.09 7.55 -10.54
C ASP A 129 -8.54 8.68 -9.60
N ASP A 130 -7.90 8.78 -8.42
CA ASP A 130 -8.02 9.98 -7.59
C ASP A 130 -7.51 11.19 -8.39
N PRO A 131 -8.22 12.34 -8.40
CA PRO A 131 -7.82 13.51 -9.21
C PRO A 131 -6.39 13.99 -8.96
N ASP A 132 -5.91 13.91 -7.73
CA ASP A 132 -4.57 14.35 -7.32
C ASP A 132 -3.56 13.19 -7.27
N GLY A 133 -4.04 11.96 -7.34
CA GLY A 133 -3.26 10.74 -7.16
C GLY A 133 -2.10 10.58 -8.15
N PRO A 134 -2.33 10.74 -9.46
CA PRO A 134 -1.27 10.57 -10.45
C PRO A 134 -0.13 11.58 -10.32
N GLU A 135 -0.43 12.84 -10.00
CA GLU A 135 0.62 13.86 -9.78
C GLU A 135 1.41 13.59 -8.51
N HIS A 136 0.73 13.17 -7.44
CA HIS A 136 1.38 12.76 -6.21
C HIS A 136 2.31 11.56 -6.46
N GLY A 137 1.82 10.53 -7.10
CA GLY A 137 2.60 9.34 -7.43
C GLY A 137 3.80 9.62 -8.33
N LEU A 138 3.68 10.56 -9.28
CA LEU A 138 4.81 11.03 -10.08
C LEU A 138 5.86 11.72 -9.20
N GLY A 139 5.43 12.57 -8.28
CA GLY A 139 6.32 13.25 -7.33
C GLY A 139 7.08 12.28 -6.44
N VAL A 140 6.37 11.32 -5.84
CA VAL A 140 6.98 10.27 -4.98
C VAL A 140 7.95 9.41 -5.79
N THR A 141 7.54 8.98 -6.99
CA THR A 141 8.39 8.16 -7.86
C THR A 141 9.65 8.92 -8.28
N SER A 142 9.52 10.19 -8.63
CA SER A 142 10.67 11.04 -8.98
C SER A 142 11.61 11.22 -7.80
N ALA A 143 11.09 11.41 -6.60
CA ALA A 143 11.89 11.52 -5.38
C ALA A 143 12.67 10.24 -5.07
N VAL A 144 12.07 9.07 -5.30
CA VAL A 144 12.74 7.76 -5.13
C VAL A 144 13.84 7.55 -6.17
N LEU A 145 13.57 7.90 -7.44
CA LEU A 145 14.51 7.72 -8.53
C LEU A 145 15.71 8.67 -8.44
N PHE A 146 15.47 9.94 -8.13
CA PHE A 146 16.46 11.01 -8.33
C PHE A 146 16.84 11.73 -7.03
N GLY A 147 16.11 11.49 -5.93
CA GLY A 147 16.31 12.24 -4.69
C GLY A 147 15.93 13.72 -4.83
N PRO A 148 16.49 14.60 -3.99
CA PRO A 148 16.21 16.03 -4.04
C PRO A 148 16.85 16.66 -5.28
N ILE A 149 16.02 17.20 -6.16
CA ILE A 149 16.46 17.90 -7.38
C ILE A 149 16.68 19.37 -7.05
N GLN A 150 17.88 19.85 -7.31
CA GLN A 150 18.20 21.27 -7.18
C GLN A 150 17.68 22.05 -8.40
N PRO A 151 17.12 23.23 -8.21
CA PRO A 151 16.75 24.12 -9.31
C PRO A 151 17.92 24.36 -10.26
N ASN A 152 17.70 24.18 -11.59
CA ASN A 152 18.76 24.24 -12.62
C ASN A 152 19.92 23.25 -12.43
N GLY A 153 19.77 22.26 -11.55
CA GLY A 153 20.75 21.23 -11.34
C GLY A 153 20.71 20.13 -12.40
N THR A 154 21.79 19.38 -12.52
CA THR A 154 21.83 18.15 -13.32
C THR A 154 21.31 16.99 -12.48
N VAL A 155 20.34 16.28 -13.02
CA VAL A 155 19.80 15.07 -12.38
C VAL A 155 20.68 13.88 -12.73
N GLY A 156 21.17 13.19 -11.72
CA GLY A 156 21.97 11.99 -11.91
C GLY A 156 21.13 10.78 -12.35
N ARG A 157 21.81 9.76 -12.90
CA ARG A 157 21.18 8.47 -13.23
C ARG A 157 20.60 7.83 -11.98
N PRO A 158 19.38 7.30 -12.00
CA PRO A 158 18.85 6.55 -10.86
C PRO A 158 19.65 5.28 -10.63
N PHE A 159 19.71 4.84 -9.38
CA PHE A 159 20.44 3.63 -9.03
C PHE A 159 19.76 2.38 -9.62
N ALA A 160 18.45 2.25 -9.46
CA ALA A 160 17.67 1.13 -9.99
C ALA A 160 16.31 1.61 -10.51
N PRO A 161 15.69 0.88 -11.45
CA PRO A 161 14.32 1.14 -11.86
C PRO A 161 13.33 0.69 -10.77
N VAL A 162 12.12 1.26 -10.81
CA VAL A 162 11.07 1.01 -9.82
C VAL A 162 9.87 0.30 -10.43
N ASP A 163 9.15 -0.45 -9.60
CA ASP A 163 7.81 -0.96 -9.88
C ASP A 163 6.81 -0.01 -9.23
N HIS A 164 5.83 0.51 -9.99
CA HIS A 164 4.80 1.39 -9.46
C HIS A 164 3.44 0.69 -9.47
N LEU A 165 2.80 0.65 -8.30
CA LEU A 165 1.47 0.09 -8.11
C LEU A 165 0.50 1.20 -7.70
N ARG A 166 -0.55 1.41 -8.48
CA ARG A 166 -1.67 2.25 -8.05
C ARG A 166 -2.52 1.45 -7.06
N VAL A 167 -2.49 1.86 -5.81
CA VAL A 167 -3.26 1.27 -4.71
C VAL A 167 -4.24 2.27 -4.09
N LEU A 168 -4.07 3.57 -4.39
CA LEU A 168 -4.97 4.64 -3.99
C LEU A 168 -5.78 5.08 -5.21
N ASP A 169 -7.08 5.09 -5.07
CA ASP A 169 -8.06 5.52 -6.07
C ASP A 169 -9.16 6.35 -5.40
N GLN A 170 -10.19 6.74 -6.14
CA GLN A 170 -11.30 7.51 -5.57
C GLN A 170 -12.01 6.78 -4.42
N LYS A 171 -12.09 5.46 -4.46
CA LYS A 171 -12.74 4.66 -3.40
C LYS A 171 -11.89 4.64 -2.12
N ALA A 172 -10.56 4.60 -2.27
CA ALA A 172 -9.64 4.60 -1.13
C ALA A 172 -9.51 5.98 -0.44
N GLY A 173 -9.88 7.05 -1.13
CA GLY A 173 -9.70 8.43 -0.65
C GLY A 173 -10.60 8.88 0.47
N GLY A 174 -11.61 8.14 0.88
CA GLY A 174 -12.60 8.63 1.86
C GLY A 174 -13.36 7.59 2.64
N GLU A 175 -13.33 6.34 2.29
CA GLU A 175 -14.10 5.30 2.96
C GLU A 175 -13.22 4.33 3.74
N ASP A 176 -13.79 3.85 4.85
CA ASP A 176 -13.25 2.74 5.62
C ASP A 176 -13.10 1.53 4.68
N PRO A 177 -11.97 0.85 4.61
CA PRO A 177 -11.78 -0.30 3.72
C PRO A 177 -12.61 -1.54 4.10
N LEU A 178 -13.53 -1.42 5.06
CA LEU A 178 -14.46 -2.48 5.50
C LEU A 178 -15.89 -2.18 5.11
#